data_6c8469f043e5c83bae394b4e7d9447d6
#
_entry.id   6c8469f043e5c83bae394b4e7d9447d6
#
_cell.length_a   1.000
_cell.length_b   1.000
_cell.length_c   1.000
_cell.angle_alpha   90.00
_cell.angle_beta   90.00
_cell.angle_gamma   90.00
#
_symmetry.space_group_name_H-M   'P 1'
#
loop_
_entity.id
_entity.type
_entity.pdbx_description
1 polymer ?
#
loop_
_entity_poly.entity_id
_entity_poly.type
_entity_poly.pdbx_seq_one_letter_code
_entity_poly.pdbx_strand_id
1 'polypeptide(L)'
;MSISPINLAFKNCKKEKRPALITFTVAGDNTKKNSLKILNSIAKHADILELSFLHNCPIADGGQIQNSTYRSLSNGTTLKDTFQIAKKFKNKNPKKPLILMGYYNLIYQNGENNFLKKCKLSKVDGLIVVDLPWPENKKFAKKCEKKSINFVQLLSPTTSKERMKKIIKDSHDMIYYISMLSTTGGKLKVSPKKILENYNKIKKINKNKNCVIGFGITNKSIKSFKNSDGVVVGSEICKEITRSLNNRQNPVTNVSRIVARLKNKIL
;
A
#
# COMPACT_ATOMS: atom_id res chain seq x y z
N MET A 1 -5.48 -16.84 -18.76
CA MET A 1 -5.22 -15.46 -18.27
C MET A 1 -3.81 -15.39 -17.71
N SER A 2 -3.04 -14.38 -18.06
CA SER A 2 -1.68 -14.18 -17.49
C SER A 2 -1.78 -13.85 -16.00
N ILE A 3 -0.84 -14.37 -15.19
CA ILE A 3 -0.77 -14.06 -13.75
C ILE A 3 -0.47 -12.57 -13.60
N SER A 4 -1.23 -11.88 -12.74
CA SER A 4 -0.99 -10.46 -12.46
C SER A 4 0.37 -10.25 -11.78
N PRO A 5 1.01 -9.06 -11.95
CA PRO A 5 2.27 -8.76 -11.27
C PRO A 5 2.19 -8.87 -9.74
N ILE A 6 1.04 -8.52 -9.15
CA ILE A 6 0.80 -8.64 -7.70
C ILE A 6 0.80 -10.11 -7.28
N ASN A 7 0.03 -10.97 -7.96
CA ASN A 7 0.02 -12.41 -7.67
C ASN A 7 1.38 -13.07 -7.90
N LEU A 8 2.12 -12.64 -8.91
CA LEU A 8 3.47 -13.14 -9.17
C LEU A 8 4.43 -12.80 -8.02
N ALA A 9 4.35 -11.59 -7.47
CA ALA A 9 5.15 -11.19 -6.32
C ALA A 9 4.86 -12.09 -5.10
N PHE A 10 3.58 -12.34 -4.78
CA PHE A 10 3.22 -13.26 -3.69
C PHE A 10 3.67 -14.69 -3.95
N LYS A 11 3.55 -15.18 -5.18
CA LYS A 11 4.02 -16.53 -5.57
C LYS A 11 5.53 -16.69 -5.33
N ASN A 12 6.31 -15.65 -5.67
CA ASN A 12 7.76 -15.64 -5.44
C ASN A 12 8.08 -15.64 -3.94
N CYS A 13 7.41 -14.80 -3.15
CA CYS A 13 7.61 -14.76 -1.69
C CYS A 13 7.26 -16.10 -1.02
N LYS A 14 6.18 -16.76 -1.48
CA LYS A 14 5.80 -18.09 -0.98
C LYS A 14 6.85 -19.17 -1.31
N LYS A 15 7.47 -19.12 -2.50
CA LYS A 15 8.58 -20.02 -2.85
C LYS A 15 9.79 -19.79 -1.93
N GLU A 16 10.04 -18.55 -1.55
CA GLU A 16 11.11 -18.17 -0.62
C GLU A 16 10.70 -18.37 0.86
N LYS A 17 9.51 -18.92 1.15
CA LYS A 17 8.99 -19.21 2.50
C LYS A 17 8.95 -17.99 3.42
N ARG A 18 8.66 -16.80 2.90
CA ARG A 18 8.58 -15.53 3.62
C ARG A 18 7.36 -14.71 3.23
N PRO A 19 6.92 -13.78 4.08
CA PRO A 19 5.89 -12.82 3.70
C PRO A 19 6.41 -11.83 2.65
N ALA A 20 5.49 -11.26 1.86
CA ALA A 20 5.78 -10.12 1.01
C ALA A 20 6.00 -8.86 1.85
N LEU A 21 7.05 -8.09 1.55
CA LEU A 21 7.24 -6.74 2.09
C LEU A 21 6.60 -5.72 1.16
N ILE A 22 5.56 -5.05 1.63
CA ILE A 22 4.90 -3.96 0.93
C ILE A 22 5.32 -2.64 1.60
N THR A 23 5.70 -1.65 0.80
CA THR A 23 6.14 -0.34 1.29
C THR A 23 5.22 0.76 0.77
N PHE A 24 4.77 1.63 1.67
CA PHE A 24 3.95 2.79 1.32
C PHE A 24 4.79 4.08 1.37
N THR A 25 4.59 4.94 0.38
CA THR A 25 5.15 6.31 0.32
C THR A 25 4.13 7.28 -0.25
N VAL A 26 4.32 8.57 0.03
CA VAL A 26 3.48 9.65 -0.50
C VAL A 26 4.11 10.21 -1.78
N ALA A 27 3.31 10.36 -2.85
CA ALA A 27 3.79 10.93 -4.10
C ALA A 27 4.28 12.38 -3.90
N GLY A 28 5.49 12.68 -4.37
CA GLY A 28 6.06 14.02 -4.29
C GLY A 28 6.57 14.45 -2.93
N ASP A 29 6.54 13.58 -1.90
CA ASP A 29 7.09 13.92 -0.58
C ASP A 29 8.54 14.41 -0.69
N ASN A 30 8.82 15.56 -0.07
CA ASN A 30 10.00 16.41 -0.21
C ASN A 30 10.06 17.08 -1.60
N THR A 31 10.31 16.33 -2.67
CA THR A 31 10.22 16.80 -4.07
C THR A 31 9.80 15.65 -4.98
N LYS A 32 9.22 15.97 -6.15
CA LYS A 32 8.83 14.97 -7.17
C LYS A 32 10.03 14.10 -7.58
N LYS A 33 11.22 14.71 -7.70
CA LYS A 33 12.48 14.03 -8.03
C LYS A 33 12.93 13.06 -6.94
N ASN A 34 12.90 13.49 -5.66
CA ASN A 34 13.31 12.65 -4.55
C ASN A 34 12.30 11.55 -4.26
N SER A 35 11.00 11.81 -4.39
CA SER A 35 9.96 10.78 -4.30
C SER A 35 10.21 9.63 -5.29
N LEU A 36 10.51 9.95 -6.55
CA LEU A 36 10.88 8.94 -7.55
C LEU A 36 12.19 8.20 -7.20
N LYS A 37 13.21 8.92 -6.69
CA LYS A 37 14.47 8.30 -6.25
C LYS A 37 14.24 7.34 -5.07
N ILE A 38 13.40 7.73 -4.10
CA ILE A 38 13.01 6.87 -2.96
C ILE A 38 12.33 5.61 -3.49
N LEU A 39 11.29 5.72 -4.33
CA LEU A 39 10.62 4.56 -4.91
C LEU A 39 11.61 3.61 -5.60
N ASN A 40 12.53 4.13 -6.42
CA ASN A 40 13.52 3.31 -7.10
C ASN A 40 14.51 2.63 -6.13
N SER A 41 14.87 3.29 -5.04
CA SER A 41 15.81 2.75 -4.05
C SER A 41 15.19 1.62 -3.22
N ILE A 42 13.94 1.80 -2.78
CA ILE A 42 13.23 0.80 -1.97
C ILE A 42 12.74 -0.40 -2.80
N ALA A 43 12.52 -0.22 -4.10
CA ALA A 43 12.13 -1.30 -5.01
C ALA A 43 13.13 -2.46 -5.06
N LYS A 44 14.38 -2.23 -4.66
CA LYS A 44 15.42 -3.27 -4.54
C LYS A 44 15.11 -4.25 -3.39
N HIS A 45 14.37 -3.81 -2.38
CA HIS A 45 14.12 -4.56 -1.15
C HIS A 45 12.63 -4.93 -0.98
N ALA A 46 11.72 -4.06 -1.41
CA ALA A 46 10.28 -4.30 -1.35
C ALA A 46 9.81 -5.24 -2.47
N ASP A 47 8.78 -6.04 -2.18
CA ASP A 47 8.16 -6.93 -3.15
C ASP A 47 7.05 -6.23 -3.93
N ILE A 48 6.28 -5.36 -3.25
CA ILE A 48 5.21 -4.53 -3.81
C ILE A 48 5.39 -3.11 -3.27
N LEU A 49 5.09 -2.10 -4.08
CA LEU A 49 5.12 -0.71 -3.64
C LEU A 49 3.72 -0.09 -3.68
N GLU A 50 3.42 0.70 -2.66
CA GLU A 50 2.25 1.56 -2.59
C GLU A 50 2.69 3.02 -2.68
N LEU A 51 2.02 3.78 -3.55
CA LEU A 51 2.23 5.21 -3.75
C LEU A 51 0.91 5.93 -3.54
N SER A 52 0.84 6.79 -2.51
CA SER A 52 -0.37 7.57 -2.26
C SER A 52 -0.48 8.73 -3.25
N PHE A 53 -1.68 8.93 -3.81
CA PHE A 53 -2.06 10.20 -4.41
C PHE A 53 -2.68 11.10 -3.33
N LEU A 54 -2.41 12.41 -3.44
CA LEU A 54 -2.60 13.36 -2.37
C LEU A 54 -4.06 13.76 -2.17
N HIS A 55 -4.45 13.90 -0.91
CA HIS A 55 -5.74 14.48 -0.52
C HIS A 55 -5.51 15.49 0.61
N ASN A 56 -6.21 16.63 0.57
CA ASN A 56 -6.07 17.70 1.57
C ASN A 56 -6.73 17.37 2.92
N CYS A 57 -7.64 16.39 2.95
CA CYS A 57 -8.32 15.92 4.15
C CYS A 57 -8.16 14.39 4.32
N PRO A 58 -6.94 13.88 4.65
CA PRO A 58 -6.65 12.45 4.68
C PRO A 58 -7.07 11.83 6.03
N ILE A 59 -8.38 11.65 6.22
CA ILE A 59 -9.00 11.24 7.50
C ILE A 59 -8.54 9.88 8.04
N ALA A 60 -8.10 8.97 7.17
CA ALA A 60 -7.59 7.65 7.56
C ALA A 60 -6.09 7.65 7.90
N ASP A 61 -5.38 8.75 7.58
CA ASP A 61 -3.94 8.82 7.73
C ASP A 61 -3.54 9.37 9.09
N GLY A 62 -2.50 8.78 9.69
CA GLY A 62 -1.91 9.29 10.93
C GLY A 62 -0.84 10.34 10.68
N GLY A 63 -0.41 11.04 11.74
CA GLY A 63 0.42 12.24 11.66
C GLY A 63 1.67 12.13 10.79
N GLN A 64 2.34 10.97 10.72
CA GLN A 64 3.53 10.82 9.87
C GLN A 64 3.20 10.85 8.38
N ILE A 65 2.09 10.23 7.98
CA ILE A 65 1.62 10.25 6.59
C ILE A 65 1.02 11.62 6.27
N GLN A 66 0.25 12.21 7.19
CA GLN A 66 -0.28 13.58 7.05
C GLN A 66 0.85 14.60 6.83
N ASN A 67 1.94 14.52 7.61
CA ASN A 67 3.11 15.39 7.44
C ASN A 67 3.76 15.20 6.05
N SER A 68 3.86 13.97 5.55
CA SER A 68 4.36 13.68 4.21
C SER A 68 3.43 14.25 3.12
N THR A 69 2.12 14.11 3.31
CA THR A 69 1.09 14.65 2.40
C THR A 69 1.14 16.17 2.40
N TYR A 70 1.21 16.80 3.56
CA TYR A 70 1.32 18.24 3.70
C TYR A 70 2.55 18.80 2.99
N ARG A 71 3.74 18.21 3.22
CA ARG A 71 4.98 18.64 2.51
C ARG A 71 4.82 18.53 0.99
N SER A 72 4.19 17.47 0.54
CA SER A 72 4.00 17.26 -0.89
C SER A 72 3.03 18.26 -1.52
N LEU A 73 1.90 18.53 -0.84
CA LEU A 73 0.92 19.53 -1.28
C LEU A 73 1.53 20.93 -1.28
N SER A 74 2.27 21.32 -0.21
CA SER A 74 2.95 22.61 -0.12
C SER A 74 3.99 22.82 -1.23
N ASN A 75 4.55 21.73 -1.78
CA ASN A 75 5.46 21.76 -2.93
C ASN A 75 4.72 21.70 -4.28
N GLY A 76 3.41 21.92 -4.31
CA GLY A 76 2.59 21.96 -5.53
C GLY A 76 2.50 20.63 -6.26
N THR A 77 2.59 19.48 -5.56
CA THR A 77 2.39 18.18 -6.17
C THR A 77 0.91 17.94 -6.43
N THR A 78 0.59 17.48 -7.63
CA THR A 78 -0.78 17.24 -8.10
C THR A 78 -1.02 15.75 -8.40
N LEU A 79 -2.28 15.39 -8.65
CA LEU A 79 -2.63 14.05 -9.14
C LEU A 79 -1.92 13.72 -10.49
N LYS A 80 -1.75 14.72 -11.37
CA LYS A 80 -1.00 14.56 -12.62
C LYS A 80 0.46 14.15 -12.35
N ASP A 81 1.09 14.75 -11.36
CA ASP A 81 2.46 14.43 -10.96
C ASP A 81 2.56 13.01 -10.40
N THR A 82 1.57 12.55 -9.62
CA THR A 82 1.51 11.17 -9.13
C THR A 82 1.55 10.18 -10.29
N PHE A 83 0.74 10.39 -11.34
CA PHE A 83 0.77 9.53 -12.53
C PHE A 83 2.09 9.59 -13.27
N GLN A 84 2.75 10.77 -13.34
CA GLN A 84 4.07 10.90 -13.94
C GLN A 84 5.15 10.13 -13.15
N ILE A 85 5.12 10.23 -11.81
CA ILE A 85 6.03 9.49 -10.93
C ILE A 85 5.82 7.99 -11.12
N ALA A 86 4.56 7.52 -11.09
CA ALA A 86 4.21 6.13 -11.32
C ALA A 86 4.72 5.62 -12.68
N LYS A 87 4.47 6.37 -13.76
CA LYS A 87 4.92 6.02 -15.11
C LYS A 87 6.45 5.93 -15.20
N LYS A 88 7.17 6.93 -14.67
CA LYS A 88 8.65 6.94 -14.66
C LYS A 88 9.20 5.76 -13.85
N PHE A 89 8.59 5.47 -12.69
CA PHE A 89 8.96 4.32 -11.88
C PHE A 89 8.75 2.99 -12.64
N LYS A 90 7.56 2.77 -13.20
CA LYS A 90 7.21 1.53 -13.92
C LYS A 90 8.03 1.34 -15.21
N ASN A 91 8.45 2.41 -15.88
CA ASN A 91 9.35 2.30 -17.03
C ASN A 91 10.73 1.75 -16.63
N LYS A 92 11.23 2.13 -15.44
CA LYS A 92 12.52 1.62 -14.91
C LYS A 92 12.38 0.26 -14.24
N ASN A 93 11.20 -0.04 -13.66
CA ASN A 93 10.93 -1.25 -12.88
C ASN A 93 9.67 -1.98 -13.40
N PRO A 94 9.65 -2.46 -14.66
CA PRO A 94 8.42 -2.97 -15.28
C PRO A 94 7.80 -4.17 -14.57
N LYS A 95 8.63 -5.02 -13.95
CA LYS A 95 8.18 -6.23 -13.22
C LYS A 95 7.77 -5.97 -11.77
N LYS A 96 8.09 -4.78 -11.21
CA LYS A 96 7.78 -4.46 -9.82
C LYS A 96 6.34 -3.95 -9.70
N PRO A 97 5.46 -4.61 -8.92
CA PRO A 97 4.08 -4.16 -8.74
C PRO A 97 4.03 -2.78 -8.08
N LEU A 98 3.15 -1.92 -8.60
CA LEU A 98 2.86 -0.61 -8.04
C LEU A 98 1.35 -0.46 -7.84
N ILE A 99 0.95 -0.19 -6.60
CA ILE A 99 -0.43 0.10 -6.19
C ILE A 99 -0.54 1.59 -5.90
N LEU A 100 -1.55 2.26 -6.45
CA LEU A 100 -1.90 3.60 -6.00
C LEU A 100 -2.91 3.53 -4.86
N MET A 101 -2.73 4.38 -3.85
CA MET A 101 -3.62 4.47 -2.70
C MET A 101 -4.13 5.89 -2.51
N GLY A 102 -5.39 6.06 -2.15
CA GLY A 102 -5.94 7.38 -1.83
C GLY A 102 -7.45 7.38 -1.64
N TYR A 103 -8.06 8.54 -1.86
CA TYR A 103 -9.45 8.81 -1.53
C TYR A 103 -10.33 8.92 -2.78
N TYR A 104 -11.57 8.45 -2.66
CA TYR A 104 -12.48 8.36 -3.80
C TYR A 104 -12.88 9.70 -4.39
N ASN A 105 -12.95 10.75 -3.58
CA ASN A 105 -13.28 12.09 -4.07
C ASN A 105 -12.43 12.50 -5.28
N LEU A 106 -11.10 12.30 -5.23
CA LEU A 106 -10.20 12.64 -6.34
C LEU A 106 -10.45 11.79 -7.59
N ILE A 107 -10.84 10.55 -7.40
CA ILE A 107 -11.21 9.65 -8.50
C ILE A 107 -12.51 10.15 -9.14
N TYR A 108 -13.50 10.50 -8.30
CA TYR A 108 -14.79 11.00 -8.72
C TYR A 108 -14.67 12.32 -9.49
N GLN A 109 -13.95 13.30 -8.95
CA GLN A 109 -13.70 14.60 -9.59
C GLN A 109 -12.94 14.49 -10.92
N ASN A 110 -12.06 13.50 -11.05
CA ASN A 110 -11.34 13.25 -12.31
C ASN A 110 -12.20 12.49 -13.33
N GLY A 111 -13.33 11.91 -12.90
CA GLY A 111 -14.12 10.93 -13.62
C GLY A 111 -13.44 9.53 -13.59
N GLU A 112 -14.15 8.52 -13.08
CA GLU A 112 -13.61 7.16 -12.88
C GLU A 112 -12.94 6.59 -14.13
N ASN A 113 -13.57 6.73 -15.31
CA ASN A 113 -13.03 6.18 -16.55
C ASN A 113 -11.72 6.88 -16.97
N ASN A 114 -11.65 8.21 -16.79
CA ASN A 114 -10.45 9.00 -17.08
C ASN A 114 -9.32 8.65 -16.09
N PHE A 115 -9.65 8.53 -14.80
CA PHE A 115 -8.69 8.12 -13.78
C PHE A 115 -8.10 6.73 -14.10
N LEU A 116 -8.95 5.74 -14.41
CA LEU A 116 -8.50 4.39 -14.77
C LEU A 116 -7.71 4.36 -16.09
N LYS A 117 -8.05 5.21 -17.07
CA LYS A 117 -7.24 5.40 -18.30
C LYS A 117 -5.84 5.88 -17.93
N LYS A 118 -5.72 6.87 -17.03
CA LYS A 118 -4.42 7.39 -16.55
C LYS A 118 -3.64 6.32 -15.76
N CYS A 119 -4.30 5.52 -14.91
CA CYS A 119 -3.68 4.37 -14.24
C CYS A 119 -3.07 3.40 -15.25
N LYS A 120 -3.82 3.03 -16.29
CA LYS A 120 -3.34 2.11 -17.35
C LYS A 120 -2.14 2.69 -18.09
N LEU A 121 -2.19 3.96 -18.50
CA LEU A 121 -1.09 4.65 -19.19
C LEU A 121 0.17 4.78 -18.31
N SER A 122 -0.02 4.78 -16.98
CA SER A 122 1.08 4.81 -16.00
C SER A 122 1.50 3.42 -15.55
N LYS A 123 0.91 2.36 -16.13
CA LYS A 123 1.21 0.94 -15.82
C LYS A 123 1.01 0.59 -14.34
N VAL A 124 -0.01 1.21 -13.70
CA VAL A 124 -0.40 0.91 -12.32
C VAL A 124 -1.05 -0.47 -12.28
N ASP A 125 -0.64 -1.31 -11.31
CA ASP A 125 -1.10 -2.70 -11.19
C ASP A 125 -2.30 -2.86 -10.26
N GLY A 126 -2.50 -1.92 -9.31
CA GLY A 126 -3.60 -1.99 -8.35
C GLY A 126 -4.01 -0.64 -7.78
N LEU A 127 -5.19 -0.63 -7.13
CA LEU A 127 -5.76 0.53 -6.43
C LEU A 127 -6.24 0.13 -5.03
N ILE A 128 -5.94 0.98 -4.05
CA ILE A 128 -6.55 1.01 -2.72
C ILE A 128 -7.32 2.33 -2.61
N VAL A 129 -8.64 2.25 -2.37
CA VAL A 129 -9.49 3.42 -2.13
C VAL A 129 -10.04 3.31 -0.72
N VAL A 130 -9.51 4.16 0.17
CA VAL A 130 -9.67 3.99 1.63
C VAL A 130 -11.07 4.30 2.14
N ASP A 131 -11.80 5.16 1.44
CA ASP A 131 -13.14 5.67 1.78
C ASP A 131 -14.26 5.13 0.86
N LEU A 132 -13.98 4.10 0.06
CA LEU A 132 -14.98 3.43 -0.77
C LEU A 132 -15.13 1.95 -0.34
N PRO A 133 -15.95 1.66 0.69
CA PRO A 133 -16.09 0.32 1.26
C PRO A 133 -16.95 -0.60 0.37
N TRP A 134 -16.92 -1.89 0.66
CA TRP A 134 -17.89 -2.85 0.12
C TRP A 134 -19.24 -2.68 0.84
N PRO A 135 -20.41 -2.71 0.13
CA PRO A 135 -20.60 -3.07 -1.29
C PRO A 135 -20.55 -1.91 -2.28
N GLU A 136 -20.40 -0.66 -1.84
CA GLU A 136 -20.44 0.56 -2.65
C GLU A 136 -19.34 0.54 -3.73
N ASN A 137 -18.20 -0.06 -3.43
CA ASN A 137 -17.09 -0.17 -4.38
C ASN A 137 -17.32 -1.15 -5.54
N LYS A 138 -18.37 -1.98 -5.52
CA LYS A 138 -18.56 -3.07 -6.50
C LYS A 138 -18.53 -2.61 -7.96
N LYS A 139 -19.21 -1.50 -8.24
CA LYS A 139 -19.27 -0.93 -9.61
C LYS A 139 -17.88 -0.47 -10.06
N PHE A 140 -17.15 0.23 -9.18
CA PHE A 140 -15.82 0.72 -9.48
C PHE A 140 -14.79 -0.42 -9.58
N ALA A 141 -14.84 -1.41 -8.68
CA ALA A 141 -13.99 -2.60 -8.73
C ALA A 141 -14.13 -3.37 -10.05
N LYS A 142 -15.36 -3.54 -10.57
CA LYS A 142 -15.60 -4.12 -11.90
C LYS A 142 -15.00 -3.29 -13.04
N LYS A 143 -15.00 -1.95 -12.93
CA LYS A 143 -14.32 -1.08 -13.91
C LYS A 143 -12.80 -1.26 -13.85
N CYS A 144 -12.22 -1.41 -12.64
CA CYS A 144 -10.81 -1.71 -12.46
C CYS A 144 -10.44 -3.04 -13.12
N GLU A 145 -11.20 -4.11 -12.87
CA GLU A 145 -11.01 -5.44 -13.43
C GLU A 145 -10.97 -5.42 -14.96
N LYS A 146 -11.93 -4.74 -15.61
CA LYS A 146 -11.98 -4.56 -17.07
C LYS A 146 -10.73 -3.88 -17.64
N LYS A 147 -9.97 -3.15 -16.82
CA LYS A 147 -8.70 -2.50 -17.17
C LYS A 147 -7.47 -3.28 -16.69
N SER A 148 -7.66 -4.49 -16.15
CA SER A 148 -6.60 -5.30 -15.53
C SER A 148 -5.88 -4.57 -14.40
N ILE A 149 -6.62 -3.78 -13.62
CA ILE A 149 -6.16 -3.08 -12.42
C ILE A 149 -6.77 -3.81 -11.22
N ASN A 150 -5.94 -4.26 -10.30
CA ASN A 150 -6.38 -4.94 -9.09
C ASN A 150 -7.04 -3.95 -8.11
N PHE A 151 -8.33 -4.13 -7.80
CA PHE A 151 -8.96 -3.38 -6.73
C PHE A 151 -8.76 -4.12 -5.40
N VAL A 152 -8.01 -3.53 -4.49
CA VAL A 152 -7.68 -4.13 -3.19
C VAL A 152 -8.81 -3.87 -2.20
N GLN A 153 -9.44 -4.94 -1.70
CA GLN A 153 -10.47 -4.84 -0.68
C GLN A 153 -9.86 -4.69 0.71
N LEU A 154 -10.48 -3.83 1.52
CA LEU A 154 -10.09 -3.59 2.90
C LEU A 154 -10.94 -4.40 3.87
N LEU A 155 -10.32 -5.03 4.85
CA LEU A 155 -10.96 -5.67 6.00
C LEU A 155 -10.46 -5.03 7.29
N SER A 156 -11.35 -4.88 8.27
CA SER A 156 -11.03 -4.35 9.60
C SER A 156 -11.37 -5.37 10.70
N PRO A 157 -10.88 -5.18 11.93
CA PRO A 157 -11.25 -6.03 13.06
C PRO A 157 -12.77 -6.04 13.37
N THR A 158 -13.50 -5.02 12.94
CA THR A 158 -14.95 -4.89 13.13
C THR A 158 -15.78 -5.48 11.99
N THR A 159 -15.14 -6.00 10.93
CA THR A 159 -15.85 -6.64 9.81
C THR A 159 -16.49 -7.96 10.28
N SER A 160 -17.82 -8.08 10.18
CA SER A 160 -18.53 -9.31 10.55
C SER A 160 -18.12 -10.48 9.66
N LYS A 161 -18.29 -11.72 10.15
CA LYS A 161 -17.91 -12.93 9.43
C LYS A 161 -18.64 -13.06 8.09
N GLU A 162 -19.92 -12.72 8.05
CA GLU A 162 -20.76 -12.78 6.86
C GLU A 162 -20.30 -11.75 5.82
N ARG A 163 -20.04 -10.52 6.25
CA ARG A 163 -19.50 -9.45 5.40
C ARG A 163 -18.11 -9.81 4.88
N MET A 164 -17.26 -10.37 5.74
CA MET A 164 -15.92 -10.84 5.39
C MET A 164 -15.95 -11.89 4.27
N LYS A 165 -16.84 -12.89 4.35
CA LYS A 165 -17.02 -13.91 3.29
C LYS A 165 -17.38 -13.27 1.95
N LYS A 166 -18.30 -12.30 1.95
CA LYS A 166 -18.73 -11.60 0.74
C LYS A 166 -17.60 -10.76 0.14
N ILE A 167 -16.88 -10.00 0.97
CA ILE A 167 -15.72 -9.19 0.53
C ILE A 167 -14.62 -10.08 -0.06
N ILE A 168 -14.29 -11.20 0.60
CA ILE A 168 -13.28 -12.14 0.12
C ILE A 168 -13.67 -12.75 -1.22
N LYS A 169 -14.94 -13.11 -1.39
CA LYS A 169 -15.48 -13.63 -2.66
C LYS A 169 -15.32 -12.61 -3.79
N ASP A 170 -15.65 -11.35 -3.53
CA ASP A 170 -15.63 -10.26 -4.52
C ASP A 170 -14.23 -9.63 -4.68
N SER A 171 -13.22 -10.08 -3.92
CA SER A 171 -11.86 -9.51 -3.97
C SER A 171 -11.05 -10.09 -5.14
N HIS A 172 -10.16 -9.25 -5.69
CA HIS A 172 -9.17 -9.64 -6.69
C HIS A 172 -7.98 -10.40 -6.05
N ASP A 173 -6.76 -10.08 -6.41
CA ASP A 173 -5.56 -10.83 -6.02
C ASP A 173 -5.18 -10.70 -4.55
N MET A 174 -5.46 -9.54 -3.95
CA MET A 174 -5.00 -9.18 -2.61
C MET A 174 -6.13 -8.57 -1.77
N ILE A 175 -6.11 -8.90 -0.48
CA ILE A 175 -6.90 -8.26 0.56
C ILE A 175 -5.95 -7.56 1.51
N TYR A 176 -6.33 -6.38 1.97
CA TYR A 176 -5.60 -5.61 2.96
C TYR A 176 -6.36 -5.67 4.30
N TYR A 177 -5.78 -6.32 5.29
CA TYR A 177 -6.30 -6.37 6.65
C TYR A 177 -5.72 -5.20 7.47
N ILE A 178 -6.60 -4.27 7.85
CA ILE A 178 -6.28 -3.15 8.74
C ILE A 178 -6.24 -3.70 10.16
N SER A 179 -5.06 -3.74 10.78
CA SER A 179 -4.87 -4.41 12.08
C SER A 179 -5.30 -3.58 13.30
N MET A 180 -5.71 -2.32 13.10
CA MET A 180 -6.02 -1.37 14.16
C MET A 180 -7.31 -0.58 13.87
N LEU A 181 -7.98 -0.14 14.94
CA LEU A 181 -9.11 0.79 14.91
C LEU A 181 -8.64 2.22 15.22
N SER A 182 -7.59 2.68 14.55
CA SER A 182 -7.05 4.04 14.69
C SER A 182 -6.44 4.48 13.36
N THR A 183 -6.10 5.76 13.26
CA THR A 183 -5.34 6.29 12.11
C THR A 183 -3.98 5.62 11.98
N THR A 184 -3.40 5.64 10.79
CA THR A 184 -2.07 5.07 10.50
C THR A 184 -0.99 5.66 11.41
N GLY A 185 -0.05 4.83 11.87
CA GLY A 185 1.08 5.26 12.72
C GLY A 185 0.77 5.38 14.21
N GLY A 186 -0.46 5.05 14.65
CA GLY A 186 -0.77 4.89 16.08
C GLY A 186 0.01 3.74 16.71
N LYS A 187 0.22 3.77 18.04
CA LYS A 187 0.80 2.63 18.77
C LYS A 187 -0.14 1.42 18.64
N LEU A 188 0.43 0.24 18.38
CA LEU A 188 -0.33 -1.02 18.41
C LEU A 188 -1.00 -1.19 19.79
N LYS A 189 -2.30 -0.88 19.88
CA LYS A 189 -3.12 -1.17 21.06
C LYS A 189 -3.54 -2.65 21.13
N VAL A 190 -3.31 -3.41 20.04
CA VAL A 190 -3.68 -4.81 19.89
C VAL A 190 -2.39 -5.62 19.75
N SER A 191 -2.28 -6.73 20.50
CA SER A 191 -1.10 -7.58 20.46
C SER A 191 -0.92 -8.24 19.09
N PRO A 192 0.33 -8.50 18.64
CA PRO A 192 0.59 -9.24 17.41
C PRO A 192 -0.14 -10.59 17.34
N LYS A 193 -0.28 -11.28 18.47
CA LYS A 193 -1.04 -12.54 18.59
C LYS A 193 -2.50 -12.34 18.16
N LYS A 194 -3.17 -11.31 18.66
CA LYS A 194 -4.58 -11.03 18.33
C LYS A 194 -4.74 -10.64 16.86
N ILE A 195 -3.79 -9.93 16.29
CA ILE A 195 -3.77 -9.59 14.86
C ILE A 195 -3.67 -10.87 14.02
N LEU A 196 -2.78 -11.79 14.38
CA LEU A 196 -2.63 -13.08 13.70
C LEU A 196 -3.86 -13.98 13.86
N GLU A 197 -4.52 -13.98 15.00
CA GLU A 197 -5.80 -14.69 15.18
C GLU A 197 -6.85 -14.22 14.17
N ASN A 198 -6.99 -12.91 13.98
CA ASN A 198 -7.94 -12.34 13.01
C ASN A 198 -7.49 -12.61 11.56
N TYR A 199 -6.21 -12.50 11.26
CA TYR A 199 -5.64 -12.91 9.97
C TYR A 199 -5.98 -14.38 9.68
N ASN A 200 -5.81 -15.28 10.63
CA ASN A 200 -6.13 -16.69 10.49
C ASN A 200 -7.62 -16.95 10.25
N LYS A 201 -8.53 -16.14 10.81
CA LYS A 201 -9.97 -16.19 10.48
C LYS A 201 -10.21 -15.89 8.99
N ILE A 202 -9.51 -14.90 8.43
CA ILE A 202 -9.58 -14.57 7.00
C ILE A 202 -9.07 -15.75 6.17
N LYS A 203 -7.93 -16.33 6.54
CA LYS A 203 -7.33 -17.48 5.85
C LYS A 203 -8.18 -18.76 5.93
N LYS A 204 -8.96 -18.95 7.01
CA LYS A 204 -9.93 -20.05 7.13
C LYS A 204 -11.06 -19.94 6.10
N ILE A 205 -11.44 -18.73 5.69
CA ILE A 205 -12.47 -18.52 4.66
C ILE A 205 -11.91 -18.85 3.27
N ASN A 206 -10.69 -18.40 2.96
CA ASN A 206 -10.01 -18.70 1.70
C ASN A 206 -8.50 -18.75 1.89
N LYS A 207 -7.93 -19.97 1.92
CA LYS A 207 -6.49 -20.22 2.10
C LYS A 207 -5.63 -19.62 0.97
N ASN A 208 -6.16 -19.58 -0.24
CA ASN A 208 -5.42 -19.17 -1.44
C ASN A 208 -5.41 -17.65 -1.63
N LYS A 209 -6.29 -16.92 -0.97
CA LYS A 209 -6.34 -15.47 -1.06
C LYS A 209 -5.12 -14.84 -0.37
N ASN A 210 -4.38 -13.99 -1.07
CA ASN A 210 -3.29 -13.24 -0.46
C ASN A 210 -3.86 -12.17 0.46
N CYS A 211 -3.48 -12.21 1.74
CA CYS A 211 -3.93 -11.27 2.76
C CYS A 211 -2.71 -10.59 3.39
N VAL A 212 -2.62 -9.27 3.25
CA VAL A 212 -1.56 -8.49 3.88
C VAL A 212 -2.04 -7.83 5.16
N ILE A 213 -1.13 -7.70 6.11
CA ILE A 213 -1.39 -7.03 7.39
C ILE A 213 -0.75 -5.64 7.32
N GLY A 214 -1.57 -4.61 7.51
CA GLY A 214 -1.10 -3.23 7.56
C GLY A 214 -1.54 -2.51 8.83
N PHE A 215 -1.05 -1.27 9.00
CA PHE A 215 -1.21 -0.41 10.15
C PHE A 215 -0.41 -0.84 11.38
N GLY A 216 0.37 0.11 11.92
CA GLY A 216 1.17 -0.10 13.14
C GLY A 216 2.33 -1.09 13.01
N ILE A 217 2.65 -1.54 11.79
CA ILE A 217 3.82 -2.39 11.55
C ILE A 217 5.08 -1.54 11.60
N THR A 218 5.99 -1.90 12.49
CA THR A 218 7.25 -1.20 12.74
C THR A 218 8.42 -2.17 12.68
N ASN A 219 9.63 -1.61 12.71
CA ASN A 219 10.86 -2.38 12.83
C ASN A 219 10.87 -3.31 14.07
N LYS A 220 10.11 -3.01 15.14
CA LYS A 220 10.01 -3.85 16.34
C LYS A 220 9.02 -5.01 16.17
N SER A 221 7.86 -4.75 15.53
CA SER A 221 6.77 -5.72 15.44
C SER A 221 6.80 -6.62 14.21
N ILE A 222 7.53 -6.26 13.14
CA ILE A 222 7.49 -6.94 11.84
C ILE A 222 7.82 -8.45 11.92
N LYS A 223 8.76 -8.84 12.78
CA LYS A 223 9.12 -10.25 12.99
C LYS A 223 7.95 -11.12 13.42
N SER A 224 7.01 -10.56 14.18
CA SER A 224 5.85 -11.31 14.66
C SER A 224 4.90 -11.75 13.53
N PHE A 225 5.04 -11.18 12.34
CA PHE A 225 4.16 -11.45 11.20
C PHE A 225 4.81 -12.28 10.10
N LYS A 226 5.92 -12.99 10.39
CA LYS A 226 6.62 -13.86 9.42
C LYS A 226 5.71 -14.92 8.77
N ASN A 227 4.70 -15.37 9.47
CA ASN A 227 3.76 -16.40 9.00
C ASN A 227 2.54 -15.83 8.26
N SER A 228 2.52 -14.52 7.94
CA SER A 228 1.48 -13.93 7.10
C SER A 228 1.84 -14.00 5.62
N ASP A 229 0.88 -13.73 4.72
CA ASP A 229 1.19 -13.62 3.28
C ASP A 229 2.00 -12.36 2.96
N GLY A 230 1.85 -11.29 3.76
CA GLY A 230 2.60 -10.05 3.58
C GLY A 230 2.33 -9.01 4.67
N VAL A 231 3.23 -8.06 4.76
CA VAL A 231 3.17 -6.93 5.71
C VAL A 231 3.36 -5.61 5.00
N VAL A 232 2.62 -4.59 5.44
CA VAL A 232 2.71 -3.23 4.87
C VAL A 232 3.34 -2.28 5.88
N VAL A 233 4.37 -1.56 5.45
CA VAL A 233 5.07 -0.56 6.25
C VAL A 233 4.99 0.80 5.54
N GLY A 234 4.32 1.75 6.17
CA GLY A 234 4.15 3.11 5.65
C GLY A 234 4.68 4.18 6.60
N SER A 235 4.04 4.34 7.75
CA SER A 235 4.35 5.42 8.71
C SER A 235 5.81 5.45 9.16
N GLU A 236 6.47 4.30 9.28
CA GLU A 236 7.90 4.22 9.63
C GLU A 236 8.78 4.80 8.50
N ILE A 237 8.39 4.59 7.24
CA ILE A 237 9.08 5.16 6.08
C ILE A 237 8.88 6.67 6.01
N CYS A 238 7.64 7.15 6.16
CA CYS A 238 7.33 8.59 6.19
C CYS A 238 8.04 9.29 7.35
N LYS A 239 8.11 8.65 8.52
CA LYS A 239 8.86 9.13 9.68
C LYS A 239 10.35 9.28 9.38
N GLU A 240 10.94 8.29 8.69
CA GLU A 240 12.36 8.37 8.31
C GLU A 240 12.63 9.47 7.28
N ILE A 241 11.71 9.71 6.33
CA ILE A 241 11.81 10.86 5.43
C ILE A 241 11.84 12.16 6.25
N THR A 242 10.87 12.32 7.16
CA THR A 242 10.80 13.51 8.05
C THR A 242 12.09 13.68 8.87
N ARG A 243 12.58 12.59 9.49
CA ARG A 243 13.81 12.62 10.29
C ARG A 243 15.02 13.02 9.45
N SER A 244 15.14 12.45 8.25
CA SER A 244 16.24 12.76 7.35
C SER A 244 16.24 14.23 6.94
N LEU A 245 15.07 14.78 6.62
CA LEU A 245 14.93 16.18 6.23
C LEU A 245 15.28 17.12 7.39
N ASN A 246 14.75 16.88 8.59
CA ASN A 246 15.04 17.69 9.78
C ASN A 246 16.53 17.70 10.13
N ASN A 247 17.23 16.58 9.90
CA ASN A 247 18.67 16.44 10.16
C ASN A 247 19.54 16.78 8.93
N ARG A 248 18.97 17.36 7.88
CA ARG A 248 19.67 17.70 6.61
C ARG A 248 20.42 16.51 6.00
N GLN A 249 19.90 15.30 6.20
CA GLN A 249 20.43 14.04 5.65
C GLN A 249 19.72 13.65 4.37
N ASN A 250 20.33 12.74 3.59
CA ASN A 250 19.72 12.24 2.36
C ASN A 250 18.60 11.21 2.65
N PRO A 251 17.31 11.55 2.43
CA PRO A 251 16.21 10.64 2.71
C PRO A 251 16.22 9.39 1.81
N VAL A 252 16.75 9.46 0.60
CA VAL A 252 16.81 8.31 -0.33
C VAL A 252 17.67 7.19 0.27
N THR A 253 18.85 7.53 0.76
CA THR A 253 19.79 6.56 1.36
C THR A 253 19.24 5.98 2.67
N ASN A 254 18.71 6.85 3.54
CA ASN A 254 18.23 6.45 4.86
C ASN A 254 16.99 5.56 4.75
N VAL A 255 16.03 5.92 3.90
CA VAL A 255 14.82 5.11 3.65
C VAL A 255 15.19 3.76 3.03
N SER A 256 16.09 3.72 2.05
CA SER A 256 16.57 2.46 1.46
C SER A 256 17.18 1.54 2.54
N ARG A 257 18.01 2.09 3.44
CA ARG A 257 18.62 1.34 4.54
C ARG A 257 17.58 0.77 5.52
N ILE A 258 16.54 1.55 5.85
CA ILE A 258 15.46 1.07 6.73
C ILE A 258 14.69 -0.06 6.06
N VAL A 259 14.32 0.09 4.78
CA VAL A 259 13.56 -0.96 4.05
C VAL A 259 14.41 -2.23 3.91
N ALA A 260 15.72 -2.12 3.67
CA ALA A 260 16.63 -3.26 3.68
C ALA A 260 16.63 -4.00 5.05
N ARG A 261 16.71 -3.24 6.16
CA ARG A 261 16.64 -3.81 7.52
C ARG A 261 15.30 -4.51 7.80
N LEU A 262 14.19 -3.93 7.35
CA LEU A 262 12.86 -4.53 7.46
C LEU A 262 12.78 -5.84 6.68
N LYS A 263 13.33 -5.87 5.45
CA LYS A 263 13.40 -7.07 4.62
C LYS A 263 14.16 -8.18 5.31
N ASN A 264 15.36 -7.89 5.83
CA ASN A 264 16.19 -8.87 6.52
C ASN A 264 15.53 -9.47 7.79
N LYS A 265 14.58 -8.76 8.40
CA LYS A 265 13.85 -9.26 9.57
C LYS A 265 12.75 -10.27 9.24
N ILE A 266 12.36 -10.37 7.99
CA ILE A 266 11.30 -11.28 7.52
C ILE A 266 11.80 -12.35 6.55
N LEU A 267 13.09 -12.35 6.26
CA LEU A 267 13.84 -13.46 5.62
C LEU A 267 14.15 -14.61 6.63
#